data_c291200b59dda150c8c0bdcd0e13ed00
#
_entry.id   c291200b59dda150c8c0bdcd0e13ed00
#
_cell.length_a   1.000
_cell.length_b   1.000
_cell.length_c   1.000
_cell.angle_alpha   90.00
_cell.angle_beta   90.00
_cell.angle_gamma   90.00
#
_symmetry.space_group_name_H-M   'P 1'
#
loop_
_entity.id
_entity.type
_entity.pdbx_description
1 polymer ?
#
loop_
_entity_poly.entity_id
_entity_poly.type
_entity_poly.pdbx_seq_one_letter_code
_entity_poly.pdbx_strand_id
1 'polypeptide(L)'
;GVDGARLVRGDEIAQIEPRLGEEMEKAGVKPVLGLWLPSFGLVEPYDVVVALAENAAENGVHFRLNCTVGDVLTENGQVTGVVTNQGIIRAKYVINCAGVYADEISEMAGDRCYTIHPRKGTIAILDKSAPPLYNALAGFATGNEVVLKKNVESKGGGMCRTPEFNILLGPSATEVPDKEDVETTAEDLRYAMSRNSNPYVGTGDIIKIFAGSRPADFKEDFVIEMSDKTHGFINVGAIQSPGLASAPAVAEMACGILLGDLQEHDAFPSVNMNFNPIRKRRVEFRHMTNEQRDELIRRDPRYGRIICR
;
A
#
# COMPACT_ATOMS: atom_id res chain seq x y z
N GLY A 1 0.56 -3.84 -21.64
CA GLY A 1 1.34 -2.60 -21.52
C GLY A 1 0.47 -1.50 -20.93
N VAL A 2 1.12 -0.38 -20.58
CA VAL A 2 0.41 0.82 -20.10
C VAL A 2 0.00 1.64 -21.31
N ASP A 3 -1.30 1.95 -21.42
CA ASP A 3 -1.82 2.74 -22.54
C ASP A 3 -1.22 4.14 -22.57
N GLY A 4 -0.76 4.58 -23.75
CA GLY A 4 -0.12 5.86 -23.94
C GLY A 4 1.32 5.98 -23.38
N ALA A 5 1.89 4.89 -22.86
CA ALA A 5 3.28 4.87 -22.44
C ALA A 5 4.19 5.14 -23.65
N ARG A 6 5.11 6.11 -23.52
CA ARG A 6 6.03 6.47 -24.57
C ARG A 6 7.37 6.96 -24.05
N LEU A 7 8.39 6.82 -24.86
CA LEU A 7 9.68 7.43 -24.57
C LEU A 7 9.66 8.91 -24.96
N VAL A 8 10.21 9.76 -24.10
CA VAL A 8 10.38 11.19 -24.30
C VAL A 8 11.85 11.54 -24.29
N ARG A 9 12.26 12.50 -25.15
CA ARG A 9 13.65 12.97 -25.22
C ARG A 9 13.91 14.09 -24.22
N GLY A 10 15.18 14.40 -23.99
CA GLY A 10 15.58 15.32 -22.95
C GLY A 10 14.99 16.73 -23.03
N ASP A 11 14.85 17.28 -24.22
CA ASP A 11 14.20 18.57 -24.48
C ASP A 11 12.71 18.54 -24.19
N GLU A 12 12.03 17.46 -24.51
CA GLU A 12 10.61 17.24 -24.16
C GLU A 12 10.40 17.06 -22.66
N ILE A 13 11.36 16.43 -21.95
CA ILE A 13 11.31 16.31 -20.48
C ILE A 13 11.27 17.69 -19.84
N ALA A 14 12.12 18.62 -20.32
CA ALA A 14 12.16 19.99 -19.83
C ALA A 14 10.87 20.77 -20.14
N GLN A 15 10.14 20.43 -21.21
CA GLN A 15 8.83 21.01 -21.50
C GLN A 15 7.73 20.47 -20.59
N ILE A 16 7.73 19.15 -20.31
CA ILE A 16 6.79 18.50 -19.41
C ILE A 16 7.03 18.93 -17.96
N GLU A 17 8.30 18.97 -17.55
CA GLU A 17 8.75 19.31 -16.20
C GLU A 17 9.88 20.36 -16.25
N PRO A 18 9.56 21.64 -16.42
CA PRO A 18 10.56 22.71 -16.54
C PRO A 18 11.54 22.76 -15.35
N ARG A 19 11.04 22.52 -14.13
CA ARG A 19 11.87 22.53 -12.92
C ARG A 19 12.85 21.38 -12.87
N LEU A 20 12.45 20.19 -13.32
CA LEU A 20 13.35 19.05 -13.44
C LEU A 20 14.48 19.40 -14.43
N GLY A 21 14.14 20.04 -15.54
CA GLY A 21 15.13 20.55 -16.50
C GLY A 21 16.13 21.52 -15.88
N GLU A 22 15.65 22.51 -15.13
CA GLU A 22 16.49 23.50 -14.43
C GLU A 22 17.39 22.85 -13.37
N GLU A 23 16.90 21.89 -12.61
CA GLU A 23 17.68 21.19 -11.59
C GLU A 23 18.77 20.31 -12.20
N MET A 24 18.44 19.60 -13.26
CA MET A 24 19.40 18.78 -13.98
C MET A 24 20.49 19.66 -14.63
N GLU A 25 20.13 20.81 -15.18
CA GLU A 25 21.08 21.76 -15.71
C GLU A 25 22.04 22.28 -14.64
N LYS A 26 21.52 22.68 -13.46
CA LYS A 26 22.32 23.09 -12.31
C LYS A 26 23.25 21.98 -11.79
N ALA A 27 22.81 20.74 -11.89
CA ALA A 27 23.60 19.56 -11.53
C ALA A 27 24.60 19.15 -12.62
N GLY A 28 24.63 19.84 -13.76
CA GLY A 28 25.46 19.47 -14.90
C GLY A 28 25.02 18.18 -15.61
N VAL A 29 23.78 17.76 -15.39
CA VAL A 29 23.20 16.51 -15.94
C VAL A 29 22.24 16.89 -17.06
N LYS A 30 22.41 16.30 -18.25
CA LYS A 30 21.42 16.42 -19.32
C LYS A 30 20.51 15.21 -19.36
N PRO A 31 19.18 15.39 -19.27
CA PRO A 31 18.26 14.27 -19.43
C PRO A 31 18.40 13.73 -20.87
N VAL A 32 18.63 12.44 -21.01
CA VAL A 32 18.78 11.80 -22.32
C VAL A 32 17.45 11.26 -22.80
N LEU A 33 16.77 10.53 -21.93
CA LEU A 33 15.55 9.80 -22.23
C LEU A 33 14.69 9.67 -20.97
N GLY A 34 13.38 9.75 -21.13
CA GLY A 34 12.39 9.49 -20.07
C GLY A 34 11.32 8.56 -20.56
N LEU A 35 10.67 7.87 -19.63
CA LEU A 35 9.44 7.13 -19.89
C LEU A 35 8.25 7.96 -19.38
N TRP A 36 7.39 8.38 -20.30
CA TRP A 36 6.16 9.08 -20.00
C TRP A 36 5.02 8.08 -19.82
N LEU A 37 4.33 8.15 -18.69
CA LEU A 37 3.19 7.29 -18.33
C LEU A 37 1.98 8.18 -18.02
N PRO A 38 1.12 8.50 -19.00
CA PRO A 38 0.02 9.46 -18.84
C PRO A 38 -1.08 8.99 -17.88
N SER A 39 -1.24 7.68 -17.74
CA SER A 39 -2.23 7.06 -16.84
C SER A 39 -1.72 6.83 -15.42
N PHE A 40 -0.48 7.23 -15.12
CA PHE A 40 0.05 7.15 -13.76
C PHE A 40 -0.64 8.18 -12.87
N GLY A 41 -1.09 7.76 -11.70
CA GLY A 41 -1.85 8.61 -10.78
C GLY A 41 -1.44 8.43 -9.33
N LEU A 42 -1.92 9.34 -8.50
CA LEU A 42 -1.78 9.31 -7.05
C LEU A 42 -3.11 8.95 -6.41
N VAL A 43 -3.06 8.14 -5.38
CA VAL A 43 -4.22 7.77 -4.57
C VAL A 43 -3.86 7.91 -3.09
N GLU A 44 -4.85 8.23 -2.26
CA GLU A 44 -4.72 8.06 -0.83
C GLU A 44 -4.85 6.57 -0.47
N PRO A 45 -3.80 5.92 0.07
CA PRO A 45 -3.84 4.50 0.38
C PRO A 45 -5.01 4.11 1.27
N TYR A 46 -5.29 4.94 2.28
CA TYR A 46 -6.39 4.72 3.21
C TYR A 46 -7.75 4.73 2.51
N ASP A 47 -8.00 5.66 1.61
CA ASP A 47 -9.26 5.76 0.88
C ASP A 47 -9.48 4.58 -0.07
N VAL A 48 -8.42 4.04 -0.67
CA VAL A 48 -8.49 2.81 -1.47
C VAL A 48 -8.96 1.64 -0.61
N VAL A 49 -8.33 1.43 0.54
CA VAL A 49 -8.69 0.33 1.46
C VAL A 49 -10.13 0.45 1.95
N VAL A 50 -10.55 1.65 2.37
CA VAL A 50 -11.92 1.90 2.82
C VAL A 50 -12.92 1.68 1.68
N ALA A 51 -12.60 2.13 0.47
CA ALA A 51 -13.47 1.95 -0.69
C ALA A 51 -13.70 0.47 -1.03
N LEU A 52 -12.64 -0.34 -0.99
CA LEU A 52 -12.73 -1.78 -1.21
C LEU A 52 -13.52 -2.48 -0.10
N ALA A 53 -13.30 -2.10 1.16
CA ALA A 53 -14.04 -2.65 2.28
C ALA A 53 -15.54 -2.32 2.24
N GLU A 54 -15.90 -1.07 1.92
CA GLU A 54 -17.30 -0.65 1.76
C GLU A 54 -17.98 -1.43 0.63
N ASN A 55 -17.32 -1.59 -0.52
CA ASN A 55 -17.87 -2.36 -1.63
C ASN A 55 -18.02 -3.86 -1.27
N ALA A 56 -17.02 -4.45 -0.60
CA ALA A 56 -17.09 -5.82 -0.13
C ALA A 56 -18.26 -6.02 0.86
N ALA A 57 -18.45 -5.10 1.80
CA ALA A 57 -19.57 -5.15 2.75
C ALA A 57 -20.93 -5.04 2.05
N GLU A 58 -21.08 -4.18 1.03
CA GLU A 58 -22.30 -4.08 0.21
C GLU A 58 -22.60 -5.39 -0.54
N ASN A 59 -21.57 -6.18 -0.83
CA ASN A 59 -21.69 -7.49 -1.49
C ASN A 59 -21.72 -8.68 -0.52
N GLY A 60 -21.94 -8.42 0.77
CA GLY A 60 -22.23 -9.45 1.77
C GLY A 60 -21.01 -9.94 2.57
N VAL A 61 -19.86 -9.29 2.46
CA VAL A 61 -18.71 -9.60 3.31
C VAL A 61 -18.93 -9.05 4.73
N HIS A 62 -18.70 -9.88 5.74
CA HIS A 62 -18.82 -9.52 7.15
C HIS A 62 -17.47 -9.11 7.73
N PHE A 63 -17.33 -7.85 8.14
CA PHE A 63 -16.16 -7.35 8.83
C PHE A 63 -16.29 -7.49 10.34
N ARG A 64 -15.28 -8.06 10.99
CA ARG A 64 -15.16 -8.14 12.44
C ARG A 64 -13.96 -7.29 12.87
N LEU A 65 -14.25 -6.09 13.35
CA LEU A 65 -13.24 -5.18 13.87
C LEU A 65 -12.88 -5.54 15.32
N ASN A 66 -11.67 -5.17 15.76
CA ASN A 66 -11.13 -5.52 17.07
C ASN A 66 -11.16 -7.04 17.34
N CYS A 67 -10.99 -7.82 16.27
CA CYS A 67 -11.03 -9.27 16.30
C CYS A 67 -9.63 -9.82 15.99
N THR A 68 -8.91 -10.18 17.05
CA THR A 68 -7.53 -10.68 16.96
C THR A 68 -7.54 -12.19 16.84
N VAL A 69 -6.89 -12.74 15.82
CA VAL A 69 -6.66 -14.18 15.68
C VAL A 69 -5.52 -14.58 16.62
N GLY A 70 -5.80 -15.55 17.48
CA GLY A 70 -4.83 -16.09 18.43
C GLY A 70 -4.38 -17.51 18.09
N ASP A 71 -5.10 -18.22 17.21
CA ASP A 71 -4.72 -19.55 16.74
C ASP A 71 -5.46 -19.93 15.46
N VAL A 72 -4.90 -20.87 14.69
CA VAL A 72 -5.53 -21.49 13.53
C VAL A 72 -5.92 -22.92 13.86
N LEU A 73 -7.20 -23.25 13.72
CA LEU A 73 -7.72 -24.59 14.01
C LEU A 73 -7.50 -25.52 12.82
N THR A 74 -6.81 -26.62 13.06
CA THR A 74 -6.56 -27.64 12.06
C THR A 74 -7.01 -29.02 12.57
N GLU A 75 -7.50 -29.84 11.67
CA GLU A 75 -7.86 -31.24 11.94
C GLU A 75 -7.49 -32.09 10.73
N ASN A 76 -6.73 -33.17 10.97
CA ASN A 76 -6.24 -34.08 9.93
C ASN A 76 -5.54 -33.38 8.75
N GLY A 77 -4.76 -32.34 9.02
CA GLY A 77 -4.05 -31.58 7.99
C GLY A 77 -4.91 -30.61 7.19
N GLN A 78 -6.13 -30.34 7.63
CA GLN A 78 -7.05 -29.38 7.03
C GLN A 78 -7.39 -28.25 8.01
N VAL A 79 -7.49 -27.01 7.53
CA VAL A 79 -7.99 -25.90 8.33
C VAL A 79 -9.49 -26.08 8.63
N THR A 80 -9.90 -25.78 9.86
CA THR A 80 -11.31 -25.85 10.28
C THR A 80 -11.83 -24.53 10.84
N GLY A 81 -10.98 -23.52 10.94
CA GLY A 81 -11.34 -22.19 11.42
C GLY A 81 -10.20 -21.48 12.14
N VAL A 82 -10.55 -20.46 12.89
CA VAL A 82 -9.62 -19.66 13.70
C VAL A 82 -10.18 -19.42 15.09
N VAL A 83 -9.30 -19.32 16.07
CA VAL A 83 -9.61 -18.86 17.43
C VAL A 83 -9.36 -17.36 17.50
N THR A 84 -10.32 -16.62 18.02
CA THR A 84 -10.18 -15.17 18.16
C THR A 84 -10.52 -14.73 19.58
N ASN A 85 -10.16 -13.50 19.94
CA ASN A 85 -10.60 -12.86 21.19
C ASN A 85 -12.13 -12.67 21.29
N GLN A 86 -12.85 -12.86 20.17
CA GLN A 86 -14.32 -12.78 20.11
C GLN A 86 -14.98 -14.17 19.97
N GLY A 87 -14.22 -15.26 20.11
CA GLY A 87 -14.68 -16.64 19.98
C GLY A 87 -14.14 -17.32 18.73
N ILE A 88 -14.62 -18.54 18.49
CA ILE A 88 -14.19 -19.39 17.38
C ILE A 88 -14.99 -19.02 16.13
N ILE A 89 -14.28 -18.88 15.00
CA ILE A 89 -14.88 -18.73 13.67
C ILE A 89 -14.57 -20.00 12.89
N ARG A 90 -15.59 -20.78 12.53
CA ARG A 90 -15.44 -21.97 11.70
C ARG A 90 -15.38 -21.58 10.23
N ALA A 91 -14.43 -22.16 9.49
CA ALA A 91 -14.21 -21.90 8.08
C ALA A 91 -13.62 -23.14 7.40
N LYS A 92 -13.97 -23.34 6.13
CA LYS A 92 -13.36 -24.37 5.27
C LYS A 92 -12.03 -23.91 4.68
N TYR A 93 -11.87 -22.60 4.49
CA TYR A 93 -10.67 -21.94 3.99
C TYR A 93 -10.35 -20.74 4.86
N VAL A 94 -9.07 -20.49 5.03
CA VAL A 94 -8.53 -19.30 5.70
C VAL A 94 -7.49 -18.67 4.77
N ILE A 95 -7.66 -17.39 4.44
CA ILE A 95 -6.70 -16.62 3.65
C ILE A 95 -5.97 -15.68 4.62
N ASN A 96 -4.68 -15.91 4.77
CA ASN A 96 -3.81 -15.15 5.67
C ASN A 96 -3.29 -13.89 4.99
N CYS A 97 -3.85 -12.74 5.32
CA CYS A 97 -3.41 -11.42 4.85
C CYS A 97 -2.91 -10.55 6.03
N ALA A 98 -2.27 -11.14 7.04
CA ALA A 98 -1.96 -10.49 8.30
C ALA A 98 -0.75 -9.51 8.25
N GLY A 99 -0.24 -9.15 7.07
CA GLY A 99 0.81 -8.15 6.90
C GLY A 99 2.10 -8.56 7.63
N VAL A 100 2.58 -7.73 8.54
CA VAL A 100 3.83 -8.01 9.30
C VAL A 100 3.72 -9.24 10.21
N TYR A 101 2.52 -9.71 10.51
CA TYR A 101 2.26 -10.91 11.33
C TYR A 101 1.91 -12.15 10.51
N ALA A 102 2.01 -12.08 9.18
CA ALA A 102 1.58 -13.18 8.32
C ALA A 102 2.37 -14.48 8.54
N ASP A 103 3.65 -14.39 8.87
CA ASP A 103 4.48 -15.56 9.21
C ASP A 103 4.07 -16.23 10.54
N GLU A 104 3.65 -15.43 11.52
CA GLU A 104 3.15 -15.94 12.80
C GLU A 104 1.81 -16.67 12.64
N ILE A 105 0.89 -16.11 11.85
CA ILE A 105 -0.37 -16.78 11.53
C ILE A 105 -0.11 -18.06 10.70
N SER A 106 0.87 -18.04 9.81
CA SER A 106 1.28 -19.24 9.06
C SER A 106 1.84 -20.33 9.99
N GLU A 107 2.65 -19.95 10.97
CA GLU A 107 3.16 -20.87 12.01
C GLU A 107 2.04 -21.49 12.85
N MET A 108 1.00 -20.72 13.21
CA MET A 108 -0.20 -21.23 13.91
C MET A 108 -0.92 -22.29 13.06
N ALA A 109 -0.87 -22.18 11.74
CA ALA A 109 -1.41 -23.19 10.83
C ALA A 109 -0.49 -24.40 10.63
N GLY A 110 0.65 -24.47 11.33
CA GLY A 110 1.66 -25.52 11.19
C GLY A 110 2.55 -25.36 9.96
N ASP A 111 2.52 -24.23 9.30
CA ASP A 111 3.27 -23.97 8.07
C ASP A 111 4.15 -22.73 8.20
N ARG A 112 5.43 -22.94 8.52
CA ARG A 112 6.42 -21.85 8.58
C ARG A 112 7.29 -21.83 7.33
N CYS A 113 6.71 -21.46 6.19
CA CYS A 113 7.40 -21.47 4.90
C CYS A 113 8.20 -20.18 4.60
N TYR A 114 7.96 -19.10 5.34
CA TYR A 114 8.66 -17.82 5.24
C TYR A 114 8.81 -17.15 6.61
N THR A 115 9.61 -16.10 6.66
CA THR A 115 9.80 -15.27 7.86
C THR A 115 9.78 -13.81 7.46
N ILE A 116 8.95 -13.04 8.13
CA ILE A 116 8.88 -11.59 7.94
C ILE A 116 9.96 -10.91 8.78
N HIS A 117 10.83 -10.17 8.12
CA HIS A 117 11.70 -9.19 8.77
C HIS A 117 11.14 -7.80 8.48
N PRO A 118 10.74 -7.05 9.52
CA PRO A 118 10.07 -5.77 9.30
C PRO A 118 11.07 -4.74 8.77
N ARG A 119 10.69 -4.07 7.68
CA ARG A 119 11.47 -2.98 7.09
C ARG A 119 10.75 -1.66 7.27
N LYS A 120 11.19 -0.89 8.24
CA LYS A 120 10.61 0.40 8.58
C LYS A 120 10.85 1.44 7.47
N GLY A 121 9.80 2.16 7.12
CA GLY A 121 9.85 3.28 6.19
C GLY A 121 9.31 4.54 6.83
N THR A 122 10.19 5.53 7.03
CA THR A 122 9.84 6.85 7.56
C THR A 122 9.55 7.81 6.41
N ILE A 123 8.46 8.54 6.52
CA ILE A 123 7.99 9.54 5.56
C ILE A 123 7.83 10.87 6.29
N ALA A 124 8.27 11.95 5.64
CA ALA A 124 7.97 13.32 6.04
C ALA A 124 6.92 13.93 5.11
N ILE A 125 5.97 14.65 5.67
CA ILE A 125 5.01 15.48 4.93
C ILE A 125 5.47 16.93 5.05
N LEU A 126 5.57 17.60 3.91
CA LEU A 126 5.91 19.02 3.84
C LEU A 126 4.64 19.89 3.75
N ASP A 127 4.75 21.11 4.22
CA ASP A 127 3.72 22.13 4.06
C ASP A 127 3.42 22.41 2.59
N LYS A 128 2.21 22.83 2.30
CA LYS A 128 1.79 23.21 0.93
C LYS A 128 2.50 24.46 0.42
N SER A 129 3.07 25.26 1.30
CA SER A 129 3.90 26.43 0.98
C SER A 129 5.31 26.03 0.54
N ALA A 130 5.75 24.79 0.82
CA ALA A 130 7.01 24.31 0.30
C ALA A 130 7.03 24.43 -1.23
N PRO A 131 8.16 24.83 -1.83
CA PRO A 131 8.21 25.06 -3.27
C PRO A 131 7.75 23.83 -4.04
N PRO A 132 6.71 23.93 -4.89
CA PRO A 132 6.23 22.80 -5.66
C PRO A 132 7.31 22.39 -6.65
N LEU A 133 7.64 21.10 -6.65
CA LEU A 133 8.76 20.60 -7.43
C LEU A 133 8.39 20.22 -8.84
N TYR A 134 7.39 19.38 -8.95
CA TYR A 134 7.05 18.76 -10.21
C TYR A 134 5.55 18.81 -10.43
N ASN A 135 5.14 19.00 -11.69
CA ASN A 135 3.74 18.89 -12.09
C ASN A 135 3.34 17.43 -12.23
N ALA A 136 4.29 16.56 -12.59
CA ALA A 136 4.13 15.13 -12.67
C ALA A 136 4.84 14.42 -11.51
N LEU A 137 4.60 13.14 -11.37
CA LEU A 137 5.38 12.26 -10.52
C LEU A 137 6.67 11.95 -11.27
N ALA A 138 7.75 12.60 -10.88
CA ALA A 138 9.03 12.43 -11.54
C ALA A 138 10.01 11.69 -10.63
N GLY A 139 10.71 10.75 -11.21
CA GLY A 139 11.89 10.11 -10.64
C GLY A 139 12.96 10.02 -11.70
N PHE A 140 14.22 10.09 -11.33
CA PHE A 140 15.30 9.92 -12.28
C PHE A 140 16.32 8.91 -11.79
N ALA A 141 16.90 8.23 -12.75
CA ALA A 141 18.02 7.35 -12.56
C ALA A 141 19.26 7.97 -13.18
N THR A 142 20.28 8.20 -12.40
CA THR A 142 21.56 8.68 -12.91
C THR A 142 22.51 7.51 -13.13
N GLY A 143 22.90 7.31 -14.40
CA GLY A 143 24.04 6.51 -14.82
C GLY A 143 24.16 5.11 -14.24
N ASN A 144 25.37 4.63 -14.12
CA ASN A 144 25.73 3.26 -13.77
C ASN A 144 25.36 2.80 -12.35
N GLU A 145 24.91 3.68 -11.49
CA GLU A 145 24.60 3.32 -10.10
C GLU A 145 23.25 2.62 -9.92
N VAL A 146 22.32 2.84 -10.82
CA VAL A 146 20.95 2.27 -10.71
C VAL A 146 20.89 0.82 -11.17
N VAL A 147 21.78 0.42 -12.06
CA VAL A 147 21.68 -0.89 -12.74
C VAL A 147 22.36 -2.03 -11.97
N LEU A 148 23.26 -1.76 -11.04
CA LEU A 148 24.22 -2.79 -10.61
C LEU A 148 24.38 -2.99 -9.10
N LYS A 149 23.70 -2.26 -8.25
CA LYS A 149 23.69 -2.62 -6.82
C LYS A 149 22.64 -3.69 -6.55
N LYS A 150 23.03 -4.93 -6.71
CA LYS A 150 22.28 -6.13 -6.34
C LYS A 150 21.86 -6.18 -4.86
N ASN A 151 22.26 -5.21 -4.06
CA ASN A 151 22.00 -5.08 -2.62
C ASN A 151 21.47 -3.69 -2.27
N VAL A 152 20.86 -2.99 -3.20
CA VAL A 152 20.20 -1.74 -2.84
C VAL A 152 18.86 -2.15 -2.23
N GLU A 153 18.73 -1.82 -0.96
CA GLU A 153 17.46 -1.64 -0.32
C GLU A 153 16.51 -1.05 -1.35
N SER A 154 15.59 -1.84 -1.84
CA SER A 154 14.88 -1.65 -3.12
C SER A 154 13.95 -0.44 -3.16
N LYS A 155 13.90 0.37 -2.08
CA LYS A 155 12.90 1.41 -1.86
C LYS A 155 13.60 2.70 -1.44
N GLY A 156 14.32 3.24 -2.36
CA GLY A 156 15.28 4.31 -2.13
C GLY A 156 14.75 5.72 -2.03
N GLY A 157 13.61 5.96 -1.42
CA GLY A 157 13.15 7.31 -1.14
C GLY A 157 12.98 8.19 -2.40
N GLY A 158 12.15 9.20 -2.29
CA GLY A 158 11.88 10.14 -3.37
C GLY A 158 10.92 11.20 -2.89
N MET A 159 10.41 11.99 -3.83
CA MET A 159 9.35 12.94 -3.55
C MET A 159 8.16 12.67 -4.44
N CYS A 160 6.98 12.77 -3.86
CA CYS A 160 5.74 12.79 -4.61
C CYS A 160 4.75 13.78 -3.99
N ARG A 161 3.79 14.23 -4.79
CA ARG A 161 2.66 14.99 -4.26
C ARG A 161 1.64 14.04 -3.67
N THR A 162 0.90 14.52 -2.68
CA THR A 162 -0.35 13.91 -2.26
C THR A 162 -1.49 14.45 -3.12
N PRO A 163 -2.66 13.76 -3.16
CA PRO A 163 -3.87 14.32 -3.76
C PRO A 163 -4.28 15.67 -3.16
N GLU A 164 -3.90 15.95 -1.92
CA GLU A 164 -4.17 17.21 -1.23
C GLU A 164 -3.07 18.28 -1.47
N PHE A 165 -2.16 18.04 -2.43
CA PHE A 165 -1.07 18.93 -2.83
C PHE A 165 0.05 19.16 -1.80
N ASN A 166 0.11 18.40 -0.72
CA ASN A 166 1.31 18.33 0.11
C ASN A 166 2.41 17.55 -0.63
N ILE A 167 3.63 17.67 -0.17
CA ILE A 167 4.75 16.89 -0.68
C ILE A 167 5.09 15.81 0.34
N LEU A 168 5.20 14.57 -0.10
CA LEU A 168 5.77 13.47 0.65
C LEU A 168 7.24 13.32 0.29
N LEU A 169 8.06 13.19 1.31
CA LEU A 169 9.48 12.94 1.21
C LEU A 169 9.82 11.62 1.89
N GLY A 170 10.49 10.74 1.20
CA GLY A 170 10.80 9.38 1.66
C GLY A 170 10.24 8.31 0.71
N PRO A 171 10.07 7.08 1.16
CA PRO A 171 10.37 6.59 2.51
C PRO A 171 11.85 6.27 2.75
N SER A 172 12.22 6.09 4.02
CA SER A 172 13.42 5.34 4.39
C SER A 172 13.22 3.83 4.22
N ALA A 173 14.28 3.05 4.41
CA ALA A 173 14.23 1.59 4.37
C ALA A 173 15.21 1.05 5.41
N THR A 174 14.76 0.90 6.64
CA THR A 174 15.58 0.48 7.78
C THR A 174 15.07 -0.84 8.30
N GLU A 175 15.92 -1.87 8.32
CA GLU A 175 15.60 -3.14 8.96
C GLU A 175 15.48 -2.93 10.46
N VAL A 176 14.42 -3.42 11.07
CA VAL A 176 14.17 -3.33 12.51
C VAL A 176 13.79 -4.71 13.05
N PRO A 177 14.20 -5.03 14.29
CA PRO A 177 13.91 -6.34 14.86
C PRO A 177 12.47 -6.49 15.36
N ASP A 178 11.82 -5.37 15.67
CA ASP A 178 10.46 -5.33 16.21
C ASP A 178 9.44 -4.93 15.13
N LYS A 179 8.42 -5.77 14.95
CA LYS A 179 7.32 -5.54 14.01
C LYS A 179 6.50 -4.29 14.35
N GLU A 180 6.47 -3.90 15.61
CA GLU A 180 5.77 -2.73 16.12
C GLU A 180 6.63 -1.45 16.14
N ASP A 181 7.92 -1.53 15.78
CA ASP A 181 8.76 -0.34 15.70
C ASP A 181 8.30 0.58 14.55
N VAL A 182 7.56 1.59 14.92
CA VAL A 182 7.14 2.71 14.06
C VAL A 182 7.70 4.04 14.56
N GLU A 183 8.72 4.00 15.40
CA GLU A 183 9.40 5.18 15.90
C GLU A 183 10.12 5.91 14.77
N THR A 184 10.02 7.23 14.76
CA THR A 184 10.71 8.08 13.79
C THR A 184 11.98 8.65 14.41
N THR A 185 13.13 8.39 13.78
CA THR A 185 14.43 8.86 14.27
C THR A 185 14.97 10.03 13.46
N ALA A 186 15.89 10.79 14.05
CA ALA A 186 16.62 11.84 13.33
C ALA A 186 17.48 11.27 12.18
N GLU A 187 17.90 10.02 12.28
CA GLU A 187 18.64 9.32 11.22
C GLU A 187 17.74 9.01 10.02
N ASP A 188 16.57 8.44 10.27
CA ASP A 188 15.56 8.19 9.24
C ASP A 188 15.18 9.48 8.51
N LEU A 189 15.01 10.57 9.27
CA LEU A 189 14.71 11.87 8.68
C LEU A 189 15.88 12.39 7.83
N ARG A 190 17.11 12.30 8.32
CA ARG A 190 18.30 12.68 7.53
C ARG A 190 18.42 11.85 6.25
N TYR A 191 18.12 10.56 6.33
CA TYR A 191 18.08 9.70 5.14
C TYR A 191 17.01 10.16 4.16
N ALA A 192 15.78 10.39 4.61
CA ALA A 192 14.69 10.87 3.76
C ALA A 192 15.06 12.22 3.10
N MET A 193 15.63 13.15 3.87
CA MET A 193 16.11 14.43 3.36
C MET A 193 17.27 14.31 2.36
N SER A 194 18.16 13.34 2.52
CA SER A 194 19.28 13.11 1.60
C SER A 194 18.82 12.63 0.21
N ARG A 195 17.62 12.09 0.12
CA ARG A 195 16.97 11.67 -1.13
C ARG A 195 16.19 12.80 -1.80
N ASN A 196 16.16 13.94 -1.15
CA ASN A 196 15.55 15.15 -1.69
C ASN A 196 16.52 15.80 -2.70
N SER A 197 16.12 15.82 -3.97
CA SER A 197 16.87 16.51 -5.02
C SER A 197 16.57 18.01 -5.06
N ASN A 198 15.57 18.48 -4.28
CA ASN A 198 15.20 19.88 -4.28
C ASN A 198 16.02 20.68 -3.25
N PRO A 199 16.90 21.58 -3.69
CA PRO A 199 17.71 22.39 -2.79
C PRO A 199 16.91 23.45 -2.01
N TYR A 200 15.65 23.69 -2.38
CA TYR A 200 14.78 24.70 -1.76
C TYR A 200 13.93 24.15 -0.62
N VAL A 201 13.93 22.84 -0.40
CA VAL A 201 13.18 22.17 0.67
C VAL A 201 14.09 21.90 1.84
N GLY A 202 13.71 22.40 3.01
CA GLY A 202 14.42 22.22 4.26
C GLY A 202 13.59 21.52 5.33
N THR A 203 14.20 21.24 6.46
CA THR A 203 13.53 20.66 7.64
C THR A 203 12.43 21.58 8.20
N GLY A 204 12.53 22.90 7.97
CA GLY A 204 11.52 23.88 8.37
C GLY A 204 10.17 23.73 7.65
N ASP A 205 10.16 23.06 6.51
CA ASP A 205 8.94 22.83 5.73
C ASP A 205 8.16 21.58 6.21
N ILE A 206 8.72 20.79 7.12
CA ILE A 206 8.13 19.53 7.58
C ILE A 206 7.02 19.83 8.59
N ILE A 207 5.80 19.37 8.27
CA ILE A 207 4.63 19.51 9.16
C ILE A 207 4.30 18.21 9.89
N LYS A 208 4.73 17.04 9.37
CA LYS A 208 4.48 15.74 9.97
C LYS A 208 5.53 14.73 9.57
N ILE A 209 5.87 13.84 10.48
CA ILE A 209 6.71 12.66 10.24
C ILE A 209 5.96 11.45 10.78
N PHE A 210 6.01 10.35 10.06
CA PHE A 210 5.47 9.06 10.50
C PHE A 210 6.24 7.91 9.87
N ALA A 211 6.13 6.73 10.48
CA ALA A 211 6.75 5.52 9.97
C ALA A 211 5.75 4.36 9.96
N GLY A 212 6.08 3.34 9.18
CA GLY A 212 5.35 2.08 9.13
C GLY A 212 6.27 0.95 8.71
N SER A 213 5.99 -0.25 9.20
CA SER A 213 6.77 -1.45 8.90
C SER A 213 6.22 -2.18 7.68
N ARG A 214 7.09 -2.49 6.73
CA ARG A 214 6.77 -3.32 5.57
C ARG A 214 7.05 -4.78 5.89
N PRO A 215 6.16 -5.69 5.53
CA PRO A 215 6.38 -7.13 5.69
C PRO A 215 7.34 -7.65 4.60
N ALA A 216 8.64 -7.46 4.78
CA ALA A 216 9.63 -7.97 3.85
C ALA A 216 9.98 -9.43 4.18
N ASP A 217 10.21 -10.24 3.15
CA ASP A 217 10.81 -11.58 3.26
C ASP A 217 12.22 -11.57 2.68
N PHE A 218 13.07 -12.50 3.10
CA PHE A 218 14.46 -12.62 2.64
C PHE A 218 14.60 -12.93 1.15
N LYS A 219 13.54 -13.44 0.51
CA LYS A 219 13.48 -13.63 -0.94
C LYS A 219 13.13 -12.36 -1.71
N GLU A 220 12.72 -11.30 -1.02
CA GLU A 220 12.24 -10.02 -1.58
C GLU A 220 11.05 -10.17 -2.54
N ASP A 221 10.23 -11.21 -2.36
CA ASP A 221 9.08 -11.50 -3.20
C ASP A 221 7.83 -11.76 -2.36
N PHE A 222 6.66 -11.72 -3.00
CA PHE A 222 5.38 -12.02 -2.36
C PHE A 222 5.21 -13.54 -2.21
N VAL A 223 4.58 -13.95 -1.12
CA VAL A 223 4.20 -15.34 -0.86
C VAL A 223 2.69 -15.47 -1.07
N ILE A 224 2.30 -16.05 -2.20
CA ILE A 224 0.88 -16.23 -2.56
C ILE A 224 0.69 -17.68 -2.95
N GLU A 225 0.33 -18.52 -1.99
CA GLU A 225 0.28 -19.98 -2.21
C GLU A 225 -0.65 -20.69 -1.21
N MET A 226 -1.17 -21.84 -1.59
CA MET A 226 -1.79 -22.78 -0.65
C MET A 226 -0.69 -23.40 0.22
N SER A 227 -0.95 -23.56 1.49
CA SER A 227 -0.02 -24.23 2.39
C SER A 227 0.19 -25.71 1.99
N ASP A 228 1.43 -26.12 1.93
CA ASP A 228 1.81 -27.54 1.73
C ASP A 228 1.53 -28.42 2.97
N LYS A 229 1.29 -27.80 4.13
CA LYS A 229 1.11 -28.49 5.41
C LYS A 229 -0.33 -28.55 5.86
N THR A 230 -1.10 -27.52 5.56
CA THR A 230 -2.49 -27.38 6.03
C THR A 230 -3.38 -26.99 4.86
N HIS A 231 -4.09 -27.97 4.35
CA HIS A 231 -5.03 -27.79 3.26
C HIS A 231 -6.12 -26.78 3.61
N GLY A 232 -6.50 -25.93 2.66
CA GLY A 232 -7.46 -24.86 2.86
C GLY A 232 -6.89 -23.59 3.55
N PHE A 233 -5.58 -23.60 3.89
CA PHE A 233 -4.90 -22.41 4.38
C PHE A 233 -4.08 -21.75 3.26
N ILE A 234 -4.43 -20.54 2.86
CA ILE A 234 -3.79 -19.80 1.77
C ILE A 234 -2.98 -18.66 2.36
N ASN A 235 -1.69 -18.63 2.08
CA ASN A 235 -0.81 -17.52 2.42
C ASN A 235 -0.92 -16.38 1.40
N VAL A 236 -1.04 -15.15 1.87
CA VAL A 236 -0.86 -13.90 1.14
C VAL A 236 0.07 -13.04 1.99
N GLY A 237 1.31 -13.48 2.09
CA GLY A 237 2.33 -12.92 2.96
C GLY A 237 3.42 -12.17 2.21
N ALA A 238 4.29 -11.50 2.95
CA ALA A 238 5.42 -10.74 2.42
C ALA A 238 5.02 -9.63 1.43
N ILE A 239 3.79 -9.13 1.53
CA ILE A 239 3.24 -8.12 0.62
C ILE A 239 3.78 -6.73 0.99
N GLN A 240 5.04 -6.50 0.70
CA GLN A 240 5.67 -5.19 0.81
C GLN A 240 5.33 -4.30 -0.41
N SER A 241 5.99 -3.15 -0.57
CA SER A 241 5.82 -2.33 -1.77
C SER A 241 6.28 -3.09 -3.04
N PRO A 242 5.50 -3.08 -4.13
CA PRO A 242 4.32 -2.23 -4.42
C PRO A 242 2.96 -2.88 -4.08
N GLY A 243 2.80 -3.49 -2.91
CA GLY A 243 1.64 -4.29 -2.52
C GLY A 243 0.28 -3.63 -2.78
N LEU A 244 0.11 -2.34 -2.47
CA LEU A 244 -1.16 -1.66 -2.70
C LEU A 244 -1.53 -1.60 -4.19
N ALA A 245 -0.56 -1.27 -5.04
CA ALA A 245 -0.78 -1.21 -6.49
C ALA A 245 -1.02 -2.62 -7.09
N SER A 246 -0.43 -3.64 -6.49
CA SER A 246 -0.56 -5.04 -6.90
C SER A 246 -1.77 -5.75 -6.28
N ALA A 247 -2.46 -5.13 -5.31
CA ALA A 247 -3.52 -5.77 -4.54
C ALA A 247 -4.63 -6.41 -5.40
N PRO A 248 -5.09 -5.81 -6.51
CA PRO A 248 -6.07 -6.48 -7.37
C PRO A 248 -5.54 -7.80 -7.98
N ALA A 249 -4.32 -7.80 -8.49
CA ALA A 249 -3.71 -9.01 -9.06
C ALA A 249 -3.43 -10.07 -7.98
N VAL A 250 -2.99 -9.66 -6.80
CA VAL A 250 -2.80 -10.54 -5.63
C VAL A 250 -4.13 -11.19 -5.23
N ALA A 251 -5.22 -10.43 -5.21
CA ALA A 251 -6.55 -10.95 -4.92
C ALA A 251 -7.02 -11.96 -5.98
N GLU A 252 -6.80 -11.66 -7.27
CA GLU A 252 -7.11 -12.59 -8.36
C GLU A 252 -6.31 -13.91 -8.22
N MET A 253 -5.02 -13.83 -7.90
CA MET A 253 -4.19 -15.02 -7.67
C MET A 253 -4.69 -15.84 -6.48
N ALA A 254 -4.96 -15.23 -5.34
CA ALA A 254 -5.46 -15.92 -4.15
C ALA A 254 -6.84 -16.57 -4.41
N CYS A 255 -7.74 -15.86 -5.10
CA CYS A 255 -9.02 -16.40 -5.53
C CYS A 255 -8.84 -17.55 -6.52
N GLY A 256 -7.89 -17.44 -7.45
CA GLY A 256 -7.57 -18.50 -8.42
C GLY A 256 -7.12 -19.80 -7.74
N ILE A 257 -6.25 -19.69 -6.72
CA ILE A 257 -5.83 -20.81 -5.88
C ILE A 257 -7.03 -21.47 -5.19
N LEU A 258 -7.88 -20.68 -4.54
CA LEU A 258 -9.08 -21.15 -3.86
C LEU A 258 -10.05 -21.85 -4.82
N LEU A 259 -10.32 -21.23 -5.97
CA LEU A 259 -11.26 -21.77 -6.95
C LEU A 259 -10.72 -23.04 -7.62
N GLY A 260 -9.41 -23.10 -7.88
CA GLY A 260 -8.75 -24.30 -8.40
C GLY A 260 -8.90 -25.48 -7.45
N ASP A 261 -8.63 -25.28 -6.18
CA ASP A 261 -8.79 -26.30 -5.15
C ASP A 261 -10.25 -26.77 -4.99
N LEU A 262 -11.20 -25.84 -5.00
CA LEU A 262 -12.62 -26.18 -4.96
C LEU A 262 -13.04 -27.02 -6.17
N GLN A 263 -12.54 -26.74 -7.36
CA GLN A 263 -12.81 -27.51 -8.57
C GLN A 263 -12.23 -28.94 -8.51
N GLU A 264 -11.03 -29.09 -7.99
CA GLU A 264 -10.38 -30.40 -7.79
C GLU A 264 -11.19 -31.29 -6.82
N HIS A 265 -11.97 -30.70 -5.92
CA HIS A 265 -12.82 -31.40 -4.97
C HIS A 265 -14.32 -31.41 -5.36
N ASP A 266 -14.63 -31.19 -6.66
CA ASP A 266 -16.02 -31.15 -7.17
C ASP A 266 -16.93 -30.15 -6.44
N ALA A 267 -16.35 -29.10 -5.84
CA ALA A 267 -17.07 -28.06 -5.13
C ALA A 267 -17.13 -26.77 -5.97
N PHE A 268 -18.29 -26.45 -6.49
CA PHE A 268 -18.48 -25.27 -7.33
C PHE A 268 -19.25 -24.20 -6.56
N PRO A 269 -18.60 -23.06 -6.22
CA PRO A 269 -19.30 -21.96 -5.59
C PRO A 269 -20.32 -21.35 -6.57
N SER A 270 -21.50 -21.03 -6.06
CA SER A 270 -22.49 -20.30 -6.86
C SER A 270 -22.07 -18.86 -7.06
N VAL A 271 -22.25 -18.37 -8.29
CA VAL A 271 -22.01 -16.94 -8.60
C VAL A 271 -23.02 -16.07 -7.84
N ASN A 272 -22.54 -15.01 -7.20
CA ASN A 272 -23.41 -14.01 -6.61
C ASN A 272 -24.07 -13.18 -7.71
N MET A 273 -25.30 -13.52 -8.09
CA MET A 273 -26.08 -12.82 -9.15
C MET A 273 -26.43 -11.38 -8.77
N ASN A 274 -26.32 -11.01 -7.49
CA ASN A 274 -26.58 -9.66 -6.98
C ASN A 274 -25.28 -8.86 -6.77
N PHE A 275 -24.16 -9.35 -7.27
CA PHE A 275 -22.88 -8.65 -7.12
C PHE A 275 -22.94 -7.27 -7.81
N ASN A 276 -22.63 -6.24 -7.04
CA ASN A 276 -22.52 -4.87 -7.54
C ASN A 276 -21.05 -4.40 -7.46
N PRO A 277 -20.36 -4.25 -8.60
CA PRO A 277 -18.98 -3.77 -8.62
C PRO A 277 -18.86 -2.28 -8.33
N ILE A 278 -19.97 -1.54 -8.37
CA ILE A 278 -19.97 -0.08 -8.25
C ILE A 278 -20.32 0.32 -6.84
N ARG A 279 -19.34 0.81 -6.10
CA ARG A 279 -19.54 1.38 -4.77
C ARG A 279 -20.42 2.62 -4.82
N LYS A 280 -21.35 2.77 -3.87
CA LYS A 280 -22.11 4.01 -3.69
C LYS A 280 -21.16 5.18 -3.46
N ARG A 281 -21.43 6.28 -4.14
CA ARG A 281 -20.64 7.50 -3.99
C ARG A 281 -20.69 7.96 -2.53
N ARG A 282 -19.51 8.19 -1.95
CA ARG A 282 -19.40 8.75 -0.60
C ARG A 282 -19.96 10.18 -0.57
N VAL A 283 -20.59 10.54 0.53
CA VAL A 283 -21.02 11.91 0.79
C VAL A 283 -19.78 12.79 1.02
N GLU A 284 -19.55 13.72 0.11
CA GLU A 284 -18.41 14.66 0.19
C GLU A 284 -18.81 15.90 1.01
N PHE A 285 -18.92 15.74 2.32
CA PHE A 285 -19.38 16.79 3.25
C PHE A 285 -18.64 18.12 3.08
N ARG A 286 -17.33 18.09 2.77
CA ARG A 286 -16.49 19.28 2.58
C ARG A 286 -16.94 20.15 1.38
N HIS A 287 -17.56 19.55 0.38
CA HIS A 287 -18.00 20.23 -0.85
C HIS A 287 -19.47 20.66 -0.82
N MET A 288 -20.17 20.41 0.29
CA MET A 288 -21.57 20.78 0.48
C MET A 288 -21.70 22.24 0.90
N THR A 289 -22.84 22.89 0.53
CA THR A 289 -23.24 24.18 1.12
C THR A 289 -23.60 24.01 2.60
N ASN A 290 -23.68 25.10 3.35
CA ASN A 290 -24.08 25.03 4.76
C ASN A 290 -25.49 24.45 4.94
N GLU A 291 -26.43 24.81 4.06
CA GLU A 291 -27.80 24.30 4.07
C GLU A 291 -27.83 22.78 3.85
N GLN A 292 -27.02 22.29 2.91
CA GLN A 292 -26.88 20.84 2.64
C GLN A 292 -26.24 20.10 3.83
N ARG A 293 -25.25 20.71 4.49
CA ARG A 293 -24.62 20.15 5.69
C ARG A 293 -25.61 20.10 6.84
N ASP A 294 -26.37 21.14 7.07
CA ASP A 294 -27.39 21.21 8.13
C ASP A 294 -28.49 20.17 7.92
N GLU A 295 -28.93 19.96 6.67
CA GLU A 295 -29.91 18.94 6.34
C GLU A 295 -29.35 17.53 6.57
N LEU A 296 -28.09 17.29 6.19
CA LEU A 296 -27.43 16.01 6.40
C LEU A 296 -27.22 15.71 7.90
N ILE A 297 -26.81 16.73 8.68
CA ILE A 297 -26.63 16.60 10.15
C ILE A 297 -27.98 16.33 10.84
N ARG A 298 -29.07 16.98 10.41
CA ARG A 298 -30.41 16.68 10.93
C ARG A 298 -30.82 15.24 10.69
N ARG A 299 -30.48 14.71 9.52
CA ARG A 299 -30.77 13.34 9.13
C ARG A 299 -29.88 12.32 9.82
N ASP A 300 -28.62 12.64 9.99
CA ASP A 300 -27.63 11.82 10.67
C ASP A 300 -26.64 12.68 11.46
N PRO A 301 -26.84 12.81 12.80
CA PRO A 301 -26.04 13.67 13.66
C PRO A 301 -24.53 13.30 13.71
N ARG A 302 -24.16 12.13 13.22
CA ARG A 302 -22.74 11.72 13.16
C ARG A 302 -21.93 12.65 12.25
N TYR A 303 -22.54 13.21 11.20
CA TYR A 303 -21.88 14.16 10.30
C TYR A 303 -21.53 15.50 10.97
N GLY A 304 -22.16 15.85 12.10
CA GLY A 304 -21.82 17.03 12.89
C GLY A 304 -20.67 16.82 13.88
N ARG A 305 -20.10 15.62 13.95
CA ARG A 305 -19.01 15.30 14.90
C ARG A 305 -17.66 15.50 14.22
N ILE A 306 -16.77 16.24 14.89
CA ILE A 306 -15.37 16.36 14.46
C ILE A 306 -14.64 15.10 14.95
N ILE A 307 -14.20 14.25 14.02
CA ILE A 307 -13.46 13.03 14.33
C ILE A 307 -11.94 13.30 14.24
N CYS A 308 -11.53 14.13 13.31
CA CYS A 308 -10.14 14.55 13.11
C CYS A 308 -10.07 16.01 12.68
N ARG A 309 -9.06 16.74 13.15
CA ARG A 309 -8.77 18.12 12.77
C ARG A 309 -7.56 18.18 11.87
#